data_04b366ce7f257e1c114d4f8cc967962f
#
_entry.id   04b366ce7f257e1c114d4f8cc967962f
#
_cell.length_a   1.000
_cell.length_b   1.000
_cell.length_c   1.000
_cell.angle_alpha   90.00
_cell.angle_beta   90.00
_cell.angle_gamma   90.00
#
_symmetry.space_group_name_H-M   'P 1'
#
loop_
_entity.id
_entity.type
_entity.pdbx_description
1 polymer ?
#
loop_
_entity_poly.entity_id
_entity_poly.type
_entity_poly.pdbx_seq_one_letter_code
_entity_poly.pdbx_strand_id
1 'polypeptide(L)'
;MRYVREETVHAPAERVWQLLVDVEGWPSWTESMREIKRLDDGPFAVGSRSRVTQPKRRPVVWTVTELEPLRNFTWAAGQPGLSYQAAHRIDHAGDQVRTTLEFEVTGPLAWLASLTAGSLVRTWVDMESAGLKRAAEAG
;
A
#
# COMPACT_ATOMS: atom_id res chain seq x y z
N MET A 1 13.94 8.52 -2.27
CA MET A 1 13.88 7.11 -2.70
C MET A 1 12.50 6.80 -3.22
N ARG A 2 12.44 6.14 -4.35
CA ARG A 2 11.16 5.72 -4.96
C ARG A 2 11.30 4.29 -5.44
N TYR A 3 10.34 3.44 -5.07
CA TYR A 3 10.31 2.05 -5.52
C TYR A 3 8.94 1.72 -6.11
N VAL A 4 8.94 1.09 -7.27
CA VAL A 4 7.72 0.75 -8.02
C VAL A 4 7.73 -0.74 -8.31
N ARG A 5 6.60 -1.41 -8.05
CA ARG A 5 6.41 -2.81 -8.40
C ARG A 5 5.13 -2.95 -9.21
N GLU A 6 5.26 -3.49 -10.42
CA GLU A 6 4.12 -3.79 -11.27
C GLU A 6 3.87 -5.30 -11.29
N GLU A 7 2.60 -5.67 -11.42
CA GLU A 7 2.20 -7.08 -11.47
C GLU A 7 0.97 -7.22 -12.33
N THR A 8 0.92 -8.30 -13.12
CA THR A 8 -0.28 -8.66 -13.87
C THR A 8 -1.11 -9.59 -13.00
N VAL A 9 -2.39 -9.26 -12.81
CA VAL A 9 -3.31 -10.01 -11.95
C VAL A 9 -4.48 -10.51 -12.79
N HIS A 10 -4.69 -11.83 -12.76
CA HIS A 10 -5.76 -12.48 -13.50
C HIS A 10 -7.03 -12.53 -12.64
N ALA A 11 -7.63 -11.37 -12.43
CA ALA A 11 -8.84 -11.19 -11.66
C ALA A 11 -9.53 -9.90 -12.10
N PRO A 12 -10.85 -9.76 -11.82
CA PRO A 12 -11.54 -8.50 -12.12
C PRO A 12 -11.03 -7.34 -11.29
N ALA A 13 -11.09 -6.14 -11.84
CA ALA A 13 -10.66 -4.92 -11.13
C ALA A 13 -11.43 -4.75 -9.81
N GLU A 14 -12.70 -5.09 -9.78
CA GLU A 14 -13.55 -5.00 -8.58
C GLU A 14 -13.01 -5.85 -7.44
N ARG A 15 -12.53 -7.05 -7.76
CA ARG A 15 -11.94 -7.95 -6.76
C ARG A 15 -10.66 -7.37 -6.18
N VAL A 16 -9.79 -6.88 -7.06
CA VAL A 16 -8.52 -6.26 -6.64
C VAL A 16 -8.80 -5.01 -5.80
N TRP A 17 -9.75 -4.19 -6.25
CA TRP A 17 -10.11 -2.96 -5.53
C TRP A 17 -10.66 -3.25 -4.13
N GLN A 18 -11.53 -4.24 -3.99
CA GLN A 18 -12.08 -4.63 -2.69
C GLN A 18 -10.98 -5.05 -1.72
N LEU A 19 -9.99 -5.80 -2.20
CA LEU A 19 -8.86 -6.20 -1.37
C LEU A 19 -8.01 -5.00 -0.95
N LEU A 20 -7.82 -4.03 -1.84
CA LEU A 20 -7.02 -2.85 -1.53
C LEU A 20 -7.70 -1.94 -0.52
N VAL A 21 -9.00 -1.65 -0.67
CA VAL A 21 -9.68 -0.72 0.24
C VAL A 21 -10.07 -1.32 1.57
N ASP A 22 -10.10 -2.64 1.68
CA ASP A 22 -10.26 -3.32 2.96
C ASP A 22 -8.89 -3.44 3.64
N VAL A 23 -8.38 -2.30 4.09
CA VAL A 23 -7.00 -2.24 4.62
C VAL A 23 -6.84 -3.09 5.88
N GLU A 24 -7.90 -3.23 6.68
CA GLU A 24 -7.83 -4.06 7.89
C GLU A 24 -7.67 -5.55 7.56
N GLY A 25 -7.99 -5.95 6.34
CA GLY A 25 -7.80 -7.32 5.87
C GLY A 25 -6.41 -7.62 5.33
N TRP A 26 -5.57 -6.61 5.10
CA TRP A 26 -4.25 -6.81 4.49
C TRP A 26 -3.37 -7.85 5.21
N PRO A 27 -3.32 -7.92 6.54
CA PRO A 27 -2.49 -8.95 7.18
C PRO A 27 -2.84 -10.38 6.80
N SER A 28 -4.05 -10.62 6.28
CA SER A 28 -4.46 -11.96 5.84
C SER A 28 -3.79 -12.39 4.52
N TRP A 29 -3.25 -11.44 3.75
CA TRP A 29 -2.63 -11.78 2.47
C TRP A 29 -1.22 -11.21 2.29
N THR A 30 -0.70 -10.40 3.23
CA THR A 30 0.71 -9.97 3.16
C THR A 30 1.35 -9.99 4.56
N GLU A 31 2.49 -10.64 4.66
CA GLU A 31 3.24 -10.71 5.91
C GLU A 31 3.99 -9.40 6.21
N SER A 32 4.02 -8.46 5.27
CA SER A 32 4.59 -7.12 5.48
C SER A 32 3.79 -6.29 6.47
N MET A 33 2.56 -6.71 6.78
CA MET A 33 1.66 -6.03 7.72
C MET A 33 1.29 -6.94 8.87
N ARG A 34 1.47 -6.48 10.10
CA ARG A 34 1.01 -7.21 11.30
C ARG A 34 -0.42 -6.86 11.66
N GLU A 35 -0.72 -5.55 11.66
CA GLU A 35 -2.05 -5.07 11.99
C GLU A 35 -2.29 -3.75 11.29
N ILE A 36 -3.49 -3.57 10.77
CA ILE A 36 -3.94 -2.27 10.28
C ILE A 36 -5.27 -2.00 10.94
N LYS A 37 -5.38 -0.86 11.63
CA LYS A 37 -6.61 -0.47 12.31
C LYS A 37 -7.05 0.90 11.82
N ARG A 38 -8.26 0.97 11.29
CA ARG A 38 -8.86 2.24 10.91
C ARG A 38 -9.19 3.06 12.14
N LEU A 39 -8.87 4.34 12.08
CA LEU A 39 -9.10 5.26 13.19
C LEU A 39 -10.38 6.07 13.02
N ASP A 40 -11.03 5.96 11.86
CA ASP A 40 -12.25 6.69 11.53
C ASP A 40 -13.38 5.72 11.26
N ASP A 41 -14.62 6.15 11.50
CA ASP A 41 -15.81 5.41 11.11
C ASP A 41 -16.22 5.79 9.69
N GLY A 42 -17.10 4.98 9.09
CA GLY A 42 -17.64 5.25 7.77
C GLY A 42 -16.81 4.72 6.62
N PRO A 43 -17.12 5.12 5.39
CA PRO A 43 -16.45 4.57 4.21
C PRO A 43 -14.98 5.00 4.13
N PHE A 44 -14.18 4.15 3.50
CA PHE A 44 -12.77 4.44 3.23
C PHE A 44 -12.71 5.50 2.13
N ALA A 45 -12.18 6.68 2.47
CA ALA A 45 -12.22 7.86 1.60
C ALA A 45 -11.03 8.76 1.87
N VAL A 46 -10.87 9.80 1.07
CA VAL A 46 -9.86 10.83 1.32
C VAL A 46 -10.06 11.38 2.73
N GLY A 47 -8.96 11.45 3.48
CA GLY A 47 -8.98 11.86 4.88
C GLY A 47 -9.08 10.70 5.87
N SER A 48 -9.44 9.49 5.42
CA SER A 48 -9.45 8.31 6.29
C SER A 48 -8.05 8.02 6.81
N ARG A 49 -7.96 7.74 8.12
CA ARG A 49 -6.69 7.45 8.77
C ARG A 49 -6.67 6.02 9.26
N SER A 50 -5.51 5.40 9.14
CA SER A 50 -5.31 4.03 9.60
C SER A 50 -3.96 3.92 10.31
N ARG A 51 -3.95 3.19 11.42
CA ARG A 51 -2.71 2.90 12.13
C ARG A 51 -2.17 1.57 11.60
N VAL A 52 -0.99 1.63 11.02
CA VAL A 52 -0.34 0.48 10.38
C VAL A 52 0.83 0.03 11.23
N THR A 53 0.84 -1.24 11.61
CA THR A 53 1.94 -1.85 12.36
C THR A 53 2.62 -2.88 11.47
N GLN A 54 3.90 -2.66 11.20
CA GLN A 54 4.73 -3.56 10.42
C GLN A 54 5.70 -4.30 11.34
N PRO A 55 6.24 -5.47 10.90
CA PRO A 55 7.11 -6.28 11.76
C PRO A 55 8.31 -5.49 12.27
N LYS A 56 8.50 -5.52 13.59
CA LYS A 56 9.64 -4.88 14.28
C LYS A 56 9.70 -3.37 14.09
N ARG A 57 8.57 -2.73 13.78
CA ARG A 57 8.49 -1.28 13.62
C ARG A 57 7.39 -0.71 14.50
N ARG A 58 7.53 0.56 14.85
CA ARG A 58 6.48 1.28 15.58
C ARG A 58 5.29 1.55 14.67
N PRO A 59 4.09 1.60 15.23
CA PRO A 59 2.91 1.94 14.43
C PRO A 59 3.06 3.32 13.79
N VAL A 60 2.56 3.43 12.55
CA VAL A 60 2.55 4.66 11.77
C VAL A 60 1.13 4.92 11.32
N VAL A 61 0.69 6.18 11.43
CA VAL A 61 -0.64 6.59 10.96
C VAL A 61 -0.52 7.07 9.52
N TRP A 62 -1.30 6.43 8.64
CA TRP A 62 -1.38 6.79 7.24
C TRP A 62 -2.73 7.43 6.95
N THR A 63 -2.72 8.51 6.16
CA THR A 63 -3.93 9.25 5.80
C THR A 63 -4.12 9.15 4.29
N VAL A 64 -5.33 8.79 3.86
CA VAL A 64 -5.66 8.73 2.44
C VAL A 64 -5.69 10.13 1.87
N THR A 65 -4.90 10.38 0.83
CA THR A 65 -4.78 11.68 0.17
C THR A 65 -5.46 11.70 -1.19
N GLU A 66 -5.58 10.54 -1.85
CA GLU A 66 -6.26 10.41 -3.13
C GLU A 66 -7.04 9.12 -3.14
N LEU A 67 -8.23 9.13 -3.74
CA LEU A 67 -9.01 7.92 -3.94
C LEU A 67 -9.90 8.08 -5.17
N GLU A 68 -9.68 7.22 -6.15
CA GLU A 68 -10.50 7.12 -7.34
C GLU A 68 -10.94 5.67 -7.47
N PRO A 69 -12.23 5.37 -7.27
CA PRO A 69 -12.72 3.98 -7.25
C PRO A 69 -12.29 3.18 -8.47
N LEU A 70 -11.82 1.96 -8.24
CA LEU A 70 -11.34 1.01 -9.24
C LEU A 70 -10.08 1.45 -9.98
N ARG A 71 -9.43 2.54 -9.57
CA ARG A 71 -8.23 3.05 -10.23
C ARG A 71 -7.05 3.28 -9.31
N ASN A 72 -7.28 3.94 -8.17
CA ASN A 72 -6.16 4.33 -7.31
C ASN A 72 -6.62 4.72 -5.92
N PHE A 73 -5.84 4.30 -4.91
CA PHE A 73 -5.79 5.07 -3.68
C PHE A 73 -4.34 5.31 -3.28
N THR A 74 -4.10 6.50 -2.75
CA THR A 74 -2.79 6.91 -2.27
C THR A 74 -2.93 7.36 -0.84
N TRP A 75 -2.05 6.93 0.02
CA TRP A 75 -2.00 7.46 1.38
C TRP A 75 -0.60 7.95 1.71
N ALA A 76 -0.52 8.78 2.75
CA ALA A 76 0.71 9.44 3.15
C ALA A 76 0.89 9.39 4.66
N ALA A 77 2.12 9.39 5.09
CA ALA A 77 2.51 9.45 6.48
C ALA A 77 3.78 10.26 6.61
N GLY A 78 4.16 10.61 7.83
CA GLY A 78 5.38 11.37 8.03
C GLY A 78 5.88 11.30 9.45
N GLN A 79 7.13 11.67 9.60
CA GLN A 79 7.80 11.88 10.88
C GLN A 79 8.86 12.95 10.66
N PRO A 80 9.46 13.52 11.73
CA PRO A 80 10.42 14.61 11.56
C PRO A 80 11.53 14.26 10.56
N GLY A 81 11.64 15.09 9.50
CA GLY A 81 12.64 14.92 8.46
C GLY A 81 12.31 13.91 7.37
N LEU A 82 11.16 13.22 7.45
CA LEU A 82 10.76 12.19 6.49
C LEU A 82 9.29 12.32 6.13
N SER A 83 8.98 12.12 4.84
CA SER A 83 7.60 12.02 4.35
C SER A 83 7.50 10.76 3.51
N TYR A 84 6.40 10.02 3.72
CA TYR A 84 6.13 8.77 3.01
C TYR A 84 4.88 8.92 2.18
N GLN A 85 4.89 8.34 0.99
CA GLN A 85 3.71 8.28 0.13
C GLN A 85 3.67 6.91 -0.52
N ALA A 86 2.51 6.28 -0.48
CA ALA A 86 2.30 4.97 -1.08
C ALA A 86 1.06 5.02 -1.97
N ALA A 87 1.26 4.73 -3.26
CA ALA A 87 0.19 4.70 -4.25
C ALA A 87 -0.12 3.27 -4.64
N HIS A 88 -1.41 3.00 -4.88
CA HIS A 88 -1.92 1.68 -5.24
C HIS A 88 -2.82 1.87 -6.46
N ARG A 89 -2.28 1.57 -7.63
CA ARG A 89 -2.98 1.82 -8.91
C ARG A 89 -3.42 0.53 -9.57
N ILE A 90 -4.56 0.59 -10.23
CA ILE A 90 -5.12 -0.50 -11.03
C ILE A 90 -5.32 0.02 -12.45
N ASP A 91 -4.75 -0.68 -13.43
CA ASP A 91 -4.98 -0.40 -14.83
C ASP A 91 -5.61 -1.62 -15.50
N HIS A 92 -6.64 -1.40 -16.31
CA HIS A 92 -7.31 -2.46 -17.02
C HIS A 92 -6.49 -2.91 -18.22
N ALA A 93 -6.39 -4.23 -18.41
CA ALA A 93 -5.65 -4.83 -19.51
C ALA A 93 -6.46 -6.03 -20.05
N GLY A 94 -7.60 -5.74 -20.70
CA GLY A 94 -8.52 -6.77 -21.18
C GLY A 94 -9.30 -7.39 -20.02
N ASP A 95 -9.23 -8.72 -19.88
CA ASP A 95 -9.88 -9.47 -18.81
C ASP A 95 -8.99 -9.63 -17.57
N GLN A 96 -7.88 -8.94 -17.53
CA GLN A 96 -6.95 -8.93 -16.42
C GLN A 96 -6.62 -7.49 -16.08
N VAL A 97 -5.90 -7.28 -14.96
CA VAL A 97 -5.49 -5.95 -14.55
C VAL A 97 -3.99 -5.92 -14.30
N ARG A 98 -3.41 -4.74 -14.42
CA ARG A 98 -2.05 -4.48 -13.95
C ARG A 98 -2.14 -3.66 -12.69
N THR A 99 -1.51 -4.15 -11.63
CA THR A 99 -1.38 -3.39 -10.40
C THR A 99 -0.02 -2.72 -10.34
N THR A 100 0.00 -1.49 -9.83
CA THR A 100 1.24 -0.75 -9.63
C THR A 100 1.27 -0.27 -8.19
N LEU A 101 2.21 -0.77 -7.41
CA LEU A 101 2.46 -0.31 -6.05
C LEU A 101 3.72 0.56 -6.08
N GLU A 102 3.58 1.78 -5.57
CA GLU A 102 4.68 2.74 -5.57
C GLU A 102 4.86 3.29 -4.16
N PHE A 103 6.10 3.27 -3.68
CA PHE A 103 6.46 3.82 -2.37
C PHE A 103 7.52 4.90 -2.59
N GLU A 104 7.30 6.07 -2.00
CA GLU A 104 8.24 7.18 -2.10
C GLU A 104 8.56 7.74 -0.73
N VAL A 105 9.84 8.00 -0.49
CA VAL A 105 10.33 8.67 0.72
C VAL A 105 11.00 9.97 0.30
N THR A 106 10.57 11.07 0.89
CA THR A 106 11.11 12.40 0.63
C THR A 106 11.47 13.09 1.95
N GLY A 107 12.09 14.27 1.86
CA GLY A 107 12.51 15.05 3.02
C GLY A 107 14.02 15.04 3.21
N PRO A 108 14.53 15.89 4.12
CA PRO A 108 15.98 16.05 4.31
C PRO A 108 16.70 14.79 4.80
N LEU A 109 16.00 13.86 5.45
CA LEU A 109 16.59 12.60 5.91
C LEU A 109 16.31 11.42 4.98
N ALA A 110 15.72 11.65 3.80
CA ALA A 110 15.36 10.56 2.88
C ALA A 110 16.57 9.75 2.42
N TRP A 111 17.72 10.40 2.21
CA TRP A 111 18.95 9.70 1.81
C TRP A 111 19.41 8.70 2.87
N LEU A 112 19.31 9.07 4.15
CA LEU A 112 19.68 8.20 5.25
C LEU A 112 18.71 7.03 5.37
N ALA A 113 17.42 7.29 5.24
CA ALA A 113 16.41 6.24 5.26
C ALA A 113 16.64 5.24 4.11
N SER A 114 17.01 5.72 2.92
CA SER A 114 17.33 4.86 1.78
C SER A 114 18.50 3.92 2.06
N LEU A 115 19.55 4.43 2.72
CA LEU A 115 20.72 3.62 3.06
C LEU A 115 20.41 2.59 4.14
N THR A 116 19.58 2.93 5.13
CA THR A 116 19.34 2.08 6.29
C THR A 116 18.17 1.13 6.12
N ALA A 117 17.15 1.50 5.34
CA ALA A 117 15.91 0.73 5.23
C ALA A 117 15.44 0.48 3.78
N GLY A 118 16.21 0.91 2.79
CA GLY A 118 15.79 0.80 1.39
C GLY A 118 15.51 -0.63 0.94
N SER A 119 16.35 -1.59 1.33
CA SER A 119 16.14 -2.99 0.96
C SER A 119 14.91 -3.58 1.66
N LEU A 120 14.64 -3.18 2.89
CA LEU A 120 13.47 -3.63 3.63
C LEU A 120 12.19 -3.11 2.99
N VAL A 121 12.19 -1.85 2.58
CA VAL A 121 11.04 -1.25 1.88
C VAL A 121 10.75 -2.01 0.58
N ARG A 122 11.78 -2.30 -0.21
CA ARG A 122 11.61 -3.07 -1.45
C ARG A 122 11.03 -4.46 -1.18
N THR A 123 11.55 -5.13 -0.15
CA THR A 123 11.04 -6.44 0.25
C THR A 123 9.56 -6.36 0.62
N TRP A 124 9.17 -5.38 1.43
CA TRP A 124 7.78 -5.22 1.85
C TRP A 124 6.84 -4.90 0.68
N VAL A 125 7.26 -4.03 -0.24
CA VAL A 125 6.45 -3.73 -1.43
C VAL A 125 6.29 -4.96 -2.30
N ASP A 126 7.36 -5.76 -2.49
CA ASP A 126 7.30 -7.00 -3.26
C ASP A 126 6.37 -8.02 -2.61
N MET A 127 6.42 -8.16 -1.28
CA MET A 127 5.52 -9.06 -0.54
C MET A 127 4.07 -8.64 -0.68
N GLU A 128 3.80 -7.35 -0.58
CA GLU A 128 2.46 -6.79 -0.73
C GLU A 128 1.93 -7.04 -2.14
N SER A 129 2.72 -6.76 -3.16
CA SER A 129 2.34 -6.99 -4.55
C SER A 129 2.04 -8.47 -4.82
N ALA A 130 2.90 -9.36 -4.37
CA ALA A 130 2.72 -10.80 -4.56
C ALA A 130 1.52 -11.32 -3.76
N GLY A 131 1.33 -10.83 -2.54
CA GLY A 131 0.20 -11.22 -1.70
C GLY A 131 -1.14 -10.78 -2.27
N LEU A 132 -1.20 -9.57 -2.78
CA LEU A 132 -2.40 -9.05 -3.44
C LEU A 132 -2.77 -9.90 -4.66
N LYS A 133 -1.78 -10.24 -5.48
CA LYS A 133 -2.00 -11.11 -6.64
C LYS A 133 -2.56 -12.46 -6.23
N ARG A 134 -1.96 -13.12 -5.24
CA ARG A 134 -2.43 -14.43 -4.76
C ARG A 134 -3.86 -14.35 -4.23
N ALA A 135 -4.15 -13.33 -3.42
CA ALA A 135 -5.48 -13.17 -2.83
C ALA A 135 -6.54 -12.89 -3.90
N ALA A 136 -6.24 -12.05 -4.87
CA ALA A 136 -7.18 -11.72 -5.94
C ALA A 136 -7.46 -12.92 -6.84
N GLU A 137 -6.41 -13.70 -7.18
CA GLU A 137 -6.54 -14.84 -8.08
C GLU A 137 -7.14 -16.08 -7.40
N ALA A 138 -7.10 -16.13 -6.09
CA ALA A 138 -7.70 -17.23 -5.33
C ALA A 138 -9.23 -17.11 -5.19
N GLY A 139 -9.75 -15.92 -5.34
CA GLY A 139 -11.19 -15.66 -5.29
C GLY A 139 -11.85 -15.85 -6.61
#